data_416d13259fa20fec10ec26ca653be7f8
#
_entry.id   416d13259fa20fec10ec26ca653be7f8
#
_cell.length_a   1.000
_cell.length_b   1.000
_cell.length_c   1.000
_cell.angle_alpha   90.00
_cell.angle_beta   90.00
_cell.angle_gamma   90.00
#
_symmetry.space_group_name_H-M   'P 1'
#
loop_
_entity.id
_entity.type
_entity.pdbx_description
1 polymer ?
#
loop_
_entity_poly.entity_id
_entity_poly.type
_entity_poly.pdbx_seq_one_letter_code
_entity_poly.pdbx_strand_id
1 'polypeptide(L)'
;MQRFPILIVGGTGAFGARIAELLARDAAIEVILGGRTRGALDAQARVLSGASGRSTCIAVLDATQVCGDDIAKTGAALVINASGPFQTSDYQLAQAAIAAPCHYIDLADAPEFVTRFPSLDGAARAADVLAVSGASSVPGLSSAVVSQHRAAFSRLERLDIAISPGNAFDPGVATVASVLGGVGQPLRMLDGGVWRSVYGWQGLERVDFGAAGTRWAGYVDVPDLVLFPAHDAGLGTVRFQAGLEVAAFHLGLWAASWIVRSGLVRSLAPLAPTLLRIKRSFAGLGSDRGGMVVSMSGTGVDGERKTLRWLLVARSGHGPYVPALASVALARRLASGLETRRGAHACFGLVGLDAMLAEARHLDIACTLEEKPLPRGAEGAGKI
;
A
#
# COMPACT_ATOMS: atom_id res chain seq x y z
N MET A 1 -9.99 -0.90 32.09
CA MET A 1 -9.80 -1.89 31.03
C MET A 1 -8.32 -1.88 30.62
N GLN A 2 -7.72 -3.04 30.43
CA GLN A 2 -6.36 -3.15 29.92
C GLN A 2 -6.36 -2.68 28.46
N ARG A 3 -5.40 -1.82 28.08
CA ARG A 3 -5.27 -1.33 26.71
C ARG A 3 -4.68 -2.42 25.81
N PHE A 4 -4.99 -2.38 24.53
CA PHE A 4 -4.42 -3.27 23.53
C PHE A 4 -3.08 -2.69 23.03
N PRO A 5 -1.92 -3.27 23.38
CA PRO A 5 -0.62 -2.71 23.04
C PRO A 5 -0.22 -3.07 21.60
N ILE A 6 0.14 -2.04 20.83
CA ILE A 6 0.53 -2.18 19.42
C ILE A 6 1.94 -1.62 19.20
N LEU A 7 2.86 -2.47 18.81
CA LEU A 7 4.22 -2.08 18.40
C LEU A 7 4.23 -1.70 16.92
N ILE A 8 4.60 -0.46 16.61
CA ILE A 8 4.72 0.04 15.23
C ILE A 8 6.20 0.14 14.88
N VAL A 9 6.72 -0.85 14.17
CA VAL A 9 8.11 -0.87 13.69
C VAL A 9 8.23 0.02 12.45
N GLY A 10 9.21 0.94 12.47
CA GLY A 10 9.25 2.05 11.52
C GLY A 10 8.32 3.21 11.89
N GLY A 11 7.96 3.33 13.17
CA GLY A 11 7.01 4.31 13.71
C GLY A 11 7.38 5.78 13.52
N THR A 12 8.62 6.09 13.13
CA THR A 12 9.10 7.44 12.77
C THR A 12 9.09 7.70 11.26
N GLY A 13 8.76 6.68 10.45
CA GLY A 13 8.69 6.79 9.00
C GLY A 13 7.42 7.47 8.50
N ALA A 14 7.38 7.76 7.20
CA ALA A 14 6.26 8.46 6.55
C ALA A 14 4.89 7.82 6.82
N PHE A 15 4.80 6.49 6.77
CA PHE A 15 3.55 5.75 6.98
C PHE A 15 3.37 5.33 8.44
N GLY A 16 4.44 4.87 9.11
CA GLY A 16 4.39 4.45 10.51
C GLY A 16 3.95 5.56 11.46
N ALA A 17 4.39 6.80 11.23
CA ALA A 17 3.94 7.95 12.00
C ALA A 17 2.42 8.21 11.81
N ARG A 18 1.88 8.03 10.60
CA ARG A 18 0.44 8.20 10.31
C ARG A 18 -0.40 7.10 10.97
N ILE A 19 0.09 5.85 10.96
CA ILE A 19 -0.54 4.76 11.69
C ILE A 19 -0.58 5.07 13.19
N ALA A 20 0.55 5.52 13.74
CA ALA A 20 0.65 5.88 15.16
C ALA A 20 -0.32 7.02 15.53
N GLU A 21 -0.43 8.07 14.71
CA GLU A 21 -1.37 9.18 14.89
C GLU A 21 -2.83 8.71 14.89
N LEU A 22 -3.21 7.84 13.94
CA LEU A 22 -4.57 7.32 13.85
C LEU A 22 -4.92 6.42 15.03
N LEU A 23 -4.03 5.52 15.43
CA LEU A 23 -4.25 4.60 16.53
C LEU A 23 -4.21 5.29 17.90
N ALA A 24 -3.35 6.30 18.08
CA ALA A 24 -3.26 7.04 19.34
C ALA A 24 -4.54 7.83 19.69
N ARG A 25 -5.47 8.02 18.77
CA ARG A 25 -6.78 8.63 19.03
C ARG A 25 -7.72 7.71 19.81
N ASP A 26 -7.46 6.39 19.78
CA ASP A 26 -8.27 5.39 20.48
C ASP A 26 -7.76 5.18 21.90
N ALA A 27 -8.65 5.37 22.89
CA ALA A 27 -8.30 5.20 24.29
C ALA A 27 -8.05 3.72 24.67
N ALA A 28 -8.59 2.77 23.91
CA ALA A 28 -8.41 1.35 24.13
C ALA A 28 -7.07 0.82 23.60
N ILE A 29 -6.34 1.62 22.81
CA ILE A 29 -5.08 1.24 22.21
C ILE A 29 -3.90 1.92 22.92
N GLU A 30 -2.83 1.16 23.13
CA GLU A 30 -1.54 1.64 23.57
C GLU A 30 -0.54 1.56 22.41
N VAL A 31 0.00 2.71 21.99
CA VAL A 31 0.98 2.77 20.91
C VAL A 31 2.40 2.68 21.46
N ILE A 32 3.19 1.74 20.92
CA ILE A 32 4.61 1.57 21.18
C ILE A 32 5.34 1.85 19.88
N LEU A 33 6.20 2.87 19.84
CA LEU A 33 6.99 3.21 18.64
C LEU A 33 8.25 2.38 18.60
N GLY A 34 8.43 1.59 17.53
CA GLY A 34 9.61 0.77 17.27
C GLY A 34 10.50 1.31 16.16
N GLY A 35 11.83 1.19 16.36
CA GLY A 35 12.81 1.59 15.35
C GLY A 35 14.24 1.63 15.88
N ARG A 36 15.21 1.92 15.01
CA ARG A 36 16.65 1.85 15.33
C ARG A 36 17.20 3.06 16.08
N THR A 37 16.62 4.24 15.88
CA THR A 37 17.20 5.51 16.35
C THR A 37 16.41 6.06 17.53
N ARG A 38 16.94 5.88 18.74
CA ARG A 38 16.29 6.31 19.99
C ARG A 38 15.84 7.77 19.96
N GLY A 39 16.72 8.70 19.53
CA GLY A 39 16.38 10.13 19.51
C GLY A 39 15.21 10.48 18.58
N ALA A 40 15.07 9.78 17.44
CA ALA A 40 13.93 9.94 16.54
C ALA A 40 12.63 9.38 17.16
N LEU A 41 12.71 8.23 17.86
CA LEU A 41 11.59 7.65 18.58
C LEU A 41 11.12 8.56 19.72
N ASP A 42 12.06 9.11 20.52
CA ASP A 42 11.75 10.04 21.62
C ASP A 42 11.08 11.32 21.09
N ALA A 43 11.54 11.85 19.94
CA ALA A 43 10.94 13.02 19.30
C ALA A 43 9.50 12.73 18.85
N GLN A 44 9.27 11.62 18.15
CA GLN A 44 7.94 11.23 17.69
C GLN A 44 7.01 10.90 18.86
N ALA A 45 7.49 10.23 19.90
CA ALA A 45 6.72 9.93 21.10
C ALA A 45 6.24 11.21 21.81
N ARG A 46 7.06 12.25 21.89
CA ARG A 46 6.66 13.56 22.44
C ARG A 46 5.54 14.21 21.63
N VAL A 47 5.61 14.15 20.29
CA VAL A 47 4.56 14.69 19.41
C VAL A 47 3.25 13.95 19.64
N LEU A 48 3.28 12.62 19.65
CA LEU A 48 2.08 11.82 19.88
C LEU A 48 1.50 12.00 21.29
N SER A 49 2.35 12.05 22.30
CA SER A 49 1.93 12.28 23.68
C SER A 49 1.27 13.64 23.86
N GLY A 50 1.80 14.69 23.22
CA GLY A 50 1.20 16.02 23.21
C GLY A 50 -0.17 16.05 22.53
N ALA A 51 -0.31 15.35 21.39
CA ALA A 51 -1.56 15.31 20.65
C ALA A 51 -2.64 14.44 21.30
N SER A 52 -2.26 13.33 21.97
CA SER A 52 -3.21 12.38 22.57
C SER A 52 -3.46 12.63 24.07
N GLY A 53 -2.63 13.46 24.71
CA GLY A 53 -2.63 13.64 26.19
C GLY A 53 -2.17 12.39 26.95
N ARG A 54 -1.56 11.42 26.28
CA ARG A 54 -1.15 10.12 26.87
C ARG A 54 0.30 9.83 26.57
N SER A 55 1.00 9.20 27.52
CA SER A 55 2.38 8.76 27.31
C SER A 55 2.46 7.71 26.20
N THR A 56 3.45 7.86 25.31
CA THR A 56 3.76 6.92 24.24
C THR A 56 5.06 6.20 24.57
N CYS A 57 5.03 4.88 24.58
CA CYS A 57 6.19 4.04 24.80
C CYS A 57 7.08 3.93 23.57
N ILE A 58 8.37 3.63 23.77
CA ILE A 58 9.31 3.38 22.67
C ILE A 58 10.02 2.03 22.87
N ALA A 59 10.35 1.35 21.77
CA ALA A 59 11.17 0.15 21.72
C ALA A 59 12.29 0.34 20.68
N VAL A 60 13.55 0.33 21.14
CA VAL A 60 14.70 0.40 20.23
C VAL A 60 15.00 -1.01 19.73
N LEU A 61 14.77 -1.26 18.45
CA LEU A 61 14.99 -2.56 17.81
C LEU A 61 15.32 -2.42 16.32
N ASP A 62 15.99 -3.43 15.77
CA ASP A 62 16.23 -3.58 14.34
C ASP A 62 15.37 -4.72 13.80
N ALA A 63 14.48 -4.40 12.85
CA ALA A 63 13.56 -5.36 12.24
C ALA A 63 14.26 -6.55 11.56
N THR A 64 15.53 -6.39 11.17
CA THR A 64 16.33 -7.43 10.49
C THR A 64 17.08 -8.36 11.44
N GLN A 65 17.05 -8.09 12.75
CA GLN A 65 17.78 -8.87 13.76
C GLN A 65 16.92 -9.28 14.95
N VAL A 66 15.66 -8.83 14.97
CA VAL A 66 14.72 -9.07 16.08
C VAL A 66 14.35 -10.54 16.18
N CYS A 67 14.23 -11.05 17.41
CA CYS A 67 13.72 -12.38 17.73
C CYS A 67 12.41 -12.33 18.54
N GLY A 68 11.80 -13.49 18.78
CA GLY A 68 10.55 -13.58 19.54
C GLY A 68 10.65 -12.99 20.94
N ASP A 69 11.75 -13.22 21.65
CA ASP A 69 11.95 -12.68 23.01
C ASP A 69 12.00 -11.15 23.02
N ASP A 70 12.54 -10.52 21.96
CA ASP A 70 12.57 -9.06 21.86
C ASP A 70 11.18 -8.48 21.67
N ILE A 71 10.32 -9.15 20.88
CA ILE A 71 8.91 -8.77 20.74
C ILE A 71 8.16 -9.01 22.06
N ALA A 72 8.33 -10.16 22.70
CA ALA A 72 7.68 -10.49 23.97
C ALA A 72 7.99 -9.47 25.08
N LYS A 73 9.25 -8.99 25.17
CA LYS A 73 9.67 -7.94 26.13
C LYS A 73 8.93 -6.61 25.94
N THR A 74 8.39 -6.33 24.73
CA THR A 74 7.61 -5.11 24.50
C THR A 74 6.19 -5.19 25.09
N GLY A 75 5.70 -6.38 25.36
CA GLY A 75 4.32 -6.63 25.78
C GLY A 75 3.29 -6.39 24.66
N ALA A 76 3.71 -6.25 23.41
CA ALA A 76 2.82 -5.98 22.30
C ALA A 76 1.91 -7.19 22.00
N ALA A 77 0.62 -6.93 21.80
CA ALA A 77 -0.35 -7.90 21.27
C ALA A 77 -0.40 -7.91 19.73
N LEU A 78 0.06 -6.84 19.12
CA LEU A 78 0.14 -6.68 17.66
C LEU A 78 1.42 -5.94 17.27
N VAL A 79 2.13 -6.45 16.26
CA VAL A 79 3.21 -5.75 15.55
C VAL A 79 2.67 -5.23 14.23
N ILE A 80 2.85 -3.92 13.96
CA ILE A 80 2.63 -3.34 12.63
C ILE A 80 3.99 -2.97 12.05
N ASN A 81 4.36 -3.60 10.93
CA ASN A 81 5.61 -3.36 10.24
C ASN A 81 5.43 -2.30 9.12
N ALA A 82 5.93 -1.10 9.37
CA ALA A 82 6.01 -0.01 8.40
C ALA A 82 7.46 0.28 7.96
N SER A 83 8.39 -0.66 8.17
CA SER A 83 9.84 -0.50 7.94
C SER A 83 10.30 -1.09 6.60
N GLY A 84 9.78 -0.59 5.48
CA GLY A 84 10.28 -1.01 4.14
C GLY A 84 11.75 -0.62 3.88
N PRO A 85 12.32 -1.01 2.72
CA PRO A 85 11.66 -1.57 1.54
C PRO A 85 11.43 -3.09 1.65
N PHE A 86 10.24 -3.57 1.24
CA PHE A 86 9.90 -4.99 1.33
C PHE A 86 10.44 -5.84 0.17
N GLN A 87 10.92 -5.24 -0.91
CA GLN A 87 11.50 -5.90 -2.08
C GLN A 87 12.77 -6.72 -1.75
N THR A 88 13.46 -6.36 -0.67
CA THR A 88 14.69 -7.03 -0.21
C THR A 88 14.57 -7.55 1.23
N SER A 89 13.36 -7.50 1.81
CA SER A 89 13.10 -7.98 3.16
C SER A 89 12.79 -9.48 3.15
N ASP A 90 13.10 -10.12 4.26
CA ASP A 90 12.64 -11.46 4.62
C ASP A 90 11.46 -11.39 5.60
N TYR A 91 11.05 -12.54 6.12
CA TYR A 91 9.96 -12.63 7.10
C TYR A 91 10.43 -12.58 8.56
N GLN A 92 11.67 -12.15 8.84
CA GLN A 92 12.25 -12.18 10.19
C GLN A 92 11.33 -11.56 11.26
N LEU A 93 10.85 -10.34 11.02
CA LEU A 93 9.96 -9.66 11.97
C LEU A 93 8.60 -10.35 12.12
N ALA A 94 8.04 -10.88 11.03
CA ALA A 94 6.79 -11.64 11.09
C ALA A 94 6.96 -12.94 11.87
N GLN A 95 8.05 -13.66 11.64
CA GLN A 95 8.38 -14.89 12.36
C GLN A 95 8.65 -14.62 13.84
N ALA A 96 9.34 -13.52 14.17
CA ALA A 96 9.56 -13.09 15.56
C ALA A 96 8.24 -12.76 16.27
N ALA A 97 7.30 -12.07 15.60
CA ALA A 97 5.98 -11.78 16.15
C ALA A 97 5.18 -13.07 16.37
N ILE A 98 5.15 -13.99 15.40
CA ILE A 98 4.47 -15.30 15.54
C ILE A 98 5.08 -16.13 16.68
N ALA A 99 6.42 -16.13 16.83
CA ALA A 99 7.09 -16.85 17.92
C ALA A 99 6.79 -16.24 19.32
N ALA A 100 6.42 -14.97 19.39
CA ALA A 100 6.01 -14.26 20.61
C ALA A 100 4.49 -14.29 20.87
N PRO A 101 3.72 -15.25 20.38
CA PRO A 101 2.26 -15.26 20.14
C PRO A 101 1.61 -13.86 19.98
N CYS A 102 2.17 -13.07 19.06
CA CYS A 102 1.77 -11.70 18.78
C CYS A 102 1.23 -11.59 17.35
N HIS A 103 0.10 -10.92 17.15
CA HIS A 103 -0.44 -10.65 15.82
C HIS A 103 0.55 -9.83 14.99
N TYR A 104 0.47 -9.94 13.67
CA TYR A 104 1.35 -9.22 12.76
C TYR A 104 0.60 -8.61 11.58
N ILE A 105 0.94 -7.39 11.21
CA ILE A 105 0.45 -6.70 10.01
C ILE A 105 1.63 -5.99 9.36
N ASP A 106 1.74 -6.01 8.03
CA ASP A 106 2.69 -5.16 7.32
C ASP A 106 2.04 -4.35 6.18
N LEU A 107 2.79 -3.37 5.67
CA LEU A 107 2.41 -2.51 4.56
C LEU A 107 3.10 -2.89 3.25
N ALA A 108 3.51 -4.15 3.09
CA ALA A 108 4.26 -4.59 1.93
C ALA A 108 3.51 -4.36 0.61
N ASP A 109 4.23 -3.86 -0.37
CA ASP A 109 3.81 -3.67 -1.76
C ASP A 109 4.62 -4.53 -2.75
N ALA A 110 5.55 -5.34 -2.23
CA ALA A 110 6.39 -6.23 -3.02
C ALA A 110 5.63 -7.52 -3.40
N PRO A 111 5.45 -7.83 -4.69
CA PRO A 111 4.62 -8.97 -5.13
C PRO A 111 5.03 -10.30 -4.52
N GLU A 112 6.33 -10.64 -4.59
CA GLU A 112 6.82 -11.91 -4.06
C GLU A 112 6.67 -12.02 -2.54
N PHE A 113 6.92 -10.93 -1.81
CA PHE A 113 6.79 -10.90 -0.36
C PHE A 113 5.34 -11.17 0.05
N VAL A 114 4.38 -10.47 -0.55
CA VAL A 114 2.95 -10.61 -0.21
C VAL A 114 2.38 -11.95 -0.66
N THR A 115 2.70 -12.40 -1.88
CA THR A 115 2.12 -13.65 -2.43
C THR A 115 2.67 -14.92 -1.78
N ARG A 116 3.89 -14.89 -1.26
CA ARG A 116 4.51 -16.02 -0.52
C ARG A 116 4.25 -15.97 0.99
N PHE A 117 3.70 -14.88 1.51
CA PHE A 117 3.44 -14.71 2.95
C PHE A 117 2.58 -15.82 3.56
N PRO A 118 1.58 -16.41 2.87
CA PRO A 118 0.82 -17.56 3.38
C PRO A 118 1.66 -18.80 3.70
N SER A 119 2.93 -18.87 3.32
CA SER A 119 3.85 -19.92 3.78
C SER A 119 4.03 -19.97 5.30
N LEU A 120 3.71 -18.88 6.01
CA LEU A 120 3.72 -18.78 7.46
C LEU A 120 2.42 -19.26 8.12
N ASP A 121 1.39 -19.68 7.35
CA ASP A 121 0.04 -20.00 7.86
C ASP A 121 0.05 -21.06 8.96
N GLY A 122 0.81 -22.15 8.76
CA GLY A 122 0.90 -23.22 9.77
C GLY A 122 1.47 -22.75 11.10
N ALA A 123 2.52 -21.92 11.08
CA ALA A 123 3.11 -21.38 12.30
C ALA A 123 2.18 -20.37 12.99
N ALA A 124 1.52 -19.49 12.20
CA ALA A 124 0.60 -18.51 12.74
C ALA A 124 -0.64 -19.16 13.38
N ARG A 125 -1.19 -20.22 12.76
CA ARG A 125 -2.30 -21.00 13.36
C ARG A 125 -1.87 -21.73 14.63
N ALA A 126 -0.67 -22.32 14.64
CA ALA A 126 -0.16 -23.01 15.84
C ALA A 126 0.04 -22.05 17.02
N ALA A 127 0.39 -20.79 16.75
CA ALA A 127 0.52 -19.73 17.75
C ALA A 127 -0.80 -19.01 18.08
N ASP A 128 -1.93 -19.38 17.47
CA ASP A 128 -3.26 -18.74 17.58
C ASP A 128 -3.23 -17.24 17.25
N VAL A 129 -2.43 -16.83 16.27
CA VAL A 129 -2.31 -15.43 15.85
C VAL A 129 -2.78 -15.23 14.41
N LEU A 130 -3.15 -14.00 14.10
CA LEU A 130 -3.36 -13.50 12.74
C LEU A 130 -2.10 -12.78 12.27
N ALA A 131 -1.58 -13.16 11.11
CA ALA A 131 -0.50 -12.46 10.41
C ALA A 131 -1.00 -12.01 9.03
N VAL A 132 -0.85 -10.73 8.70
CA VAL A 132 -1.36 -10.17 7.43
C VAL A 132 -0.29 -9.34 6.75
N SER A 133 -0.04 -9.65 5.48
CA SER A 133 0.90 -8.89 4.63
C SER A 133 0.17 -8.09 3.58
N GLY A 134 0.64 -6.87 3.32
CA GLY A 134 0.08 -5.98 2.30
C GLY A 134 -1.13 -5.17 2.75
N ALA A 135 -1.27 -4.88 4.04
CA ALA A 135 -2.35 -4.04 4.58
C ALA A 135 -2.11 -2.54 4.29
N SER A 136 -2.03 -2.20 2.99
CA SER A 136 -1.69 -0.89 2.45
C SER A 136 -2.65 -0.48 1.34
N SER A 137 -2.28 0.49 0.48
CA SER A 137 -3.07 0.88 -0.70
C SER A 137 -3.24 -0.31 -1.66
N VAL A 138 -2.21 -1.12 -1.80
CA VAL A 138 -2.19 -2.36 -2.59
C VAL A 138 -1.51 -3.48 -1.79
N PRO A 139 -2.12 -4.67 -1.72
CA PRO A 139 -3.43 -5.05 -2.26
C PRO A 139 -4.62 -4.71 -1.33
N GLY A 140 -4.40 -4.12 -0.15
CA GLY A 140 -5.43 -3.92 0.87
C GLY A 140 -6.61 -3.08 0.37
N LEU A 141 -6.39 -1.80 0.06
CA LEU A 141 -7.46 -0.89 -0.36
C LEU A 141 -7.97 -1.22 -1.77
N SER A 142 -7.09 -1.54 -2.72
CA SER A 142 -7.49 -1.90 -4.08
C SER A 142 -8.46 -3.08 -4.10
N SER A 143 -8.15 -4.15 -3.35
CA SER A 143 -9.01 -5.33 -3.27
C SER A 143 -10.32 -5.05 -2.53
N ALA A 144 -10.33 -4.16 -1.52
CA ALA A 144 -11.55 -3.75 -0.85
C ALA A 144 -12.49 -3.00 -1.79
N VAL A 145 -11.97 -2.10 -2.64
CA VAL A 145 -12.75 -1.39 -3.66
C VAL A 145 -13.36 -2.38 -4.65
N VAL A 146 -12.54 -3.29 -5.18
CA VAL A 146 -13.03 -4.28 -6.14
C VAL A 146 -14.08 -5.20 -5.50
N SER A 147 -13.83 -5.69 -4.29
CA SER A 147 -14.77 -6.57 -3.57
C SER A 147 -16.11 -5.88 -3.32
N GLN A 148 -16.12 -4.61 -2.94
CA GLN A 148 -17.34 -3.82 -2.70
C GLN A 148 -18.22 -3.70 -3.96
N HIS A 149 -17.60 -3.59 -5.13
CA HIS A 149 -18.32 -3.32 -6.38
C HIS A 149 -18.39 -4.52 -7.33
N ARG A 150 -17.75 -5.66 -6.99
CA ARG A 150 -17.69 -6.86 -7.83
C ARG A 150 -19.06 -7.41 -8.19
N ALA A 151 -20.01 -7.35 -7.27
CA ALA A 151 -21.38 -7.84 -7.46
C ALA A 151 -22.18 -7.07 -8.54
N ALA A 152 -21.72 -5.90 -8.98
CA ALA A 152 -22.34 -5.15 -10.09
C ALA A 152 -22.07 -5.78 -11.46
N PHE A 153 -21.13 -6.75 -11.54
CA PHE A 153 -20.74 -7.43 -12.77
C PHE A 153 -21.09 -8.92 -12.73
N SER A 154 -21.76 -9.40 -13.76
CA SER A 154 -21.86 -10.82 -14.04
C SER A 154 -20.51 -11.39 -14.46
N ARG A 155 -19.72 -10.59 -15.22
CA ARG A 155 -18.34 -10.88 -15.59
C ARG A 155 -17.49 -9.62 -15.55
N LEU A 156 -16.52 -9.57 -14.64
CA LEU A 156 -15.48 -8.56 -14.61
C LEU A 156 -14.35 -8.99 -15.55
N GLU A 157 -14.04 -8.18 -16.56
CA GLU A 157 -13.11 -8.56 -17.64
C GLU A 157 -11.80 -7.79 -17.57
N ARG A 158 -11.85 -6.55 -17.07
CA ARG A 158 -10.70 -5.65 -17.04
C ARG A 158 -10.66 -4.86 -15.74
N LEU A 159 -9.47 -4.75 -15.18
CA LEU A 159 -9.17 -3.97 -13.99
C LEU A 159 -7.94 -3.10 -14.26
N ASP A 160 -8.12 -1.79 -14.23
CA ASP A 160 -7.05 -0.80 -14.30
C ASP A 160 -6.99 -0.04 -12.99
N ILE A 161 -5.83 -0.07 -12.32
CA ILE A 161 -5.57 0.62 -11.06
C ILE A 161 -4.44 1.61 -11.28
N ALA A 162 -4.60 2.82 -10.76
CA ALA A 162 -3.54 3.82 -10.82
C ALA A 162 -3.45 4.62 -9.52
N ILE A 163 -2.23 4.99 -9.12
CA ILE A 163 -1.95 5.87 -7.99
C ILE A 163 -1.03 7.00 -8.38
N SER A 164 -1.20 8.16 -7.75
CA SER A 164 -0.27 9.27 -7.92
C SER A 164 -0.26 10.18 -6.68
N PRO A 165 0.85 10.24 -5.95
CA PRO A 165 0.99 11.16 -4.80
C PRO A 165 1.19 12.61 -5.26
N GLY A 166 0.87 13.56 -4.37
CA GLY A 166 1.25 14.95 -4.55
C GLY A 166 2.76 15.16 -4.42
N ASN A 167 3.32 16.12 -5.13
CA ASN A 167 4.77 16.37 -5.08
C ASN A 167 5.24 16.97 -3.76
N ALA A 168 4.38 17.62 -2.98
CA ALA A 168 4.73 18.11 -1.65
C ALA A 168 5.00 16.99 -0.64
N PHE A 169 4.50 15.76 -0.88
CA PHE A 169 4.73 14.62 0.01
C PHE A 169 6.20 14.17 0.01
N ASP A 170 6.79 13.98 1.20
CA ASP A 170 8.11 13.36 1.37
C ASP A 170 7.95 11.86 1.68
N PRO A 171 8.22 10.98 0.71
CA PRO A 171 8.02 9.54 0.89
C PRO A 171 9.11 8.85 1.72
N GLY A 172 10.21 9.54 1.99
CA GLY A 172 11.41 8.97 2.61
C GLY A 172 12.26 8.12 1.65
N VAL A 173 13.49 7.82 2.09
CA VAL A 173 14.49 7.13 1.24
C VAL A 173 14.06 5.72 0.86
N ALA A 174 13.43 4.97 1.79
CA ALA A 174 13.01 3.59 1.54
C ALA A 174 11.98 3.49 0.42
N THR A 175 10.97 4.36 0.42
CA THR A 175 9.94 4.40 -0.64
C THR A 175 10.55 4.80 -1.99
N VAL A 176 11.45 5.80 -1.99
CA VAL A 176 12.14 6.20 -3.23
C VAL A 176 13.03 5.07 -3.75
N ALA A 177 13.72 4.34 -2.88
CA ALA A 177 14.53 3.19 -3.29
C ALA A 177 13.68 2.06 -3.88
N SER A 178 12.51 1.77 -3.30
CA SER A 178 11.54 0.81 -3.85
C SER A 178 11.09 1.22 -5.26
N VAL A 179 10.63 2.45 -5.42
CA VAL A 179 10.22 3.01 -6.72
C VAL A 179 11.33 2.90 -7.76
N LEU A 180 12.54 3.36 -7.42
CA LEU A 180 13.69 3.36 -8.32
C LEU A 180 14.20 1.96 -8.63
N GLY A 181 14.02 1.01 -7.70
CA GLY A 181 14.34 -0.40 -7.88
C GLY A 181 13.51 -1.07 -8.97
N GLY A 182 12.26 -0.64 -9.15
CA GLY A 182 11.35 -1.14 -10.18
C GLY A 182 11.50 -0.48 -11.56
N VAL A 183 12.23 0.64 -11.67
CA VAL A 183 12.39 1.36 -12.95
C VAL A 183 13.12 0.48 -13.97
N GLY A 184 12.49 0.23 -15.13
CA GLY A 184 13.05 -0.55 -16.22
C GLY A 184 13.22 -2.05 -15.93
N GLN A 185 12.79 -2.54 -14.76
CA GLN A 185 12.80 -3.96 -14.44
C GLN A 185 11.63 -4.69 -15.13
N PRO A 186 11.82 -5.95 -15.54
CA PRO A 186 10.74 -6.74 -16.12
C PRO A 186 9.70 -7.07 -15.06
N LEU A 187 8.43 -7.01 -15.44
CA LEU A 187 7.29 -7.48 -14.65
C LEU A 187 6.29 -8.21 -15.54
N ARG A 188 5.45 -9.04 -14.94
CA ARG A 188 4.41 -9.78 -15.66
C ARG A 188 3.06 -9.14 -15.46
N MET A 189 2.31 -8.97 -16.52
CA MET A 189 0.98 -8.37 -16.52
C MET A 189 0.03 -9.18 -17.39
N LEU A 190 -1.18 -9.39 -16.92
CA LEU A 190 -2.25 -10.03 -17.70
C LEU A 190 -2.87 -8.97 -18.63
N ASP A 191 -2.86 -9.21 -19.94
CA ASP A 191 -3.42 -8.30 -20.94
C ASP A 191 -4.07 -9.08 -22.08
N GLY A 192 -5.38 -8.94 -22.23
CA GLY A 192 -6.18 -9.67 -23.22
C GLY A 192 -6.16 -11.19 -23.00
N GLY A 193 -6.13 -11.67 -21.78
CA GLY A 193 -6.07 -13.10 -21.44
C GLY A 193 -4.69 -13.72 -21.58
N VAL A 194 -3.66 -12.93 -21.93
CA VAL A 194 -2.29 -13.42 -22.12
C VAL A 194 -1.33 -12.73 -21.14
N TRP A 195 -0.50 -13.52 -20.48
CA TRP A 195 0.57 -13.00 -19.64
C TRP A 195 1.68 -12.41 -20.51
N ARG A 196 1.91 -11.11 -20.37
CA ARG A 196 2.94 -10.36 -21.10
C ARG A 196 4.05 -9.92 -20.15
N SER A 197 5.30 -9.93 -20.64
CA SER A 197 6.41 -9.27 -19.97
C SER A 197 6.46 -7.82 -20.42
N VAL A 198 6.34 -6.90 -19.47
CA VAL A 198 6.45 -5.45 -19.66
C VAL A 198 7.51 -4.91 -18.71
N TYR A 199 7.80 -3.61 -18.75
CA TYR A 199 8.88 -3.03 -17.95
C TYR A 199 8.37 -1.88 -17.09
N GLY A 200 8.85 -1.82 -15.87
CA GLY A 200 8.48 -0.80 -14.90
C GLY A 200 8.73 0.62 -15.43
N TRP A 201 7.79 1.51 -15.17
CA TRP A 201 7.72 2.91 -15.62
C TRP A 201 7.59 3.10 -17.13
N GLN A 202 7.48 2.03 -17.91
CA GLN A 202 7.05 2.05 -19.32
C GLN A 202 5.52 1.96 -19.42
N GLY A 203 4.98 1.88 -20.65
CA GLY A 203 3.52 1.92 -20.86
C GLY A 203 2.94 3.29 -20.51
N LEU A 204 3.61 4.36 -20.97
CA LEU A 204 3.28 5.76 -20.68
C LEU A 204 1.84 6.09 -21.10
N GLU A 205 1.01 6.47 -20.14
CA GLU A 205 -0.39 6.82 -20.34
C GLU A 205 -0.76 8.03 -19.50
N ARG A 206 -1.78 8.78 -19.92
CA ARG A 206 -2.34 9.88 -19.12
C ARG A 206 -3.55 9.38 -18.36
N VAL A 207 -3.47 9.43 -17.05
CA VAL A 207 -4.56 9.03 -16.12
C VAL A 207 -5.15 10.27 -15.48
N ASP A 208 -6.46 10.37 -15.52
CA ASP A 208 -7.22 11.41 -14.84
C ASP A 208 -7.46 11.00 -13.37
N PHE A 209 -6.95 11.79 -12.42
CA PHE A 209 -7.16 11.63 -10.98
C PHE A 209 -8.19 12.63 -10.44
N GLY A 210 -9.13 13.09 -11.27
CA GLY A 210 -10.17 14.04 -10.90
C GLY A 210 -9.57 15.36 -10.38
N ALA A 211 -9.96 15.78 -9.18
CA ALA A 211 -9.47 17.02 -8.59
C ALA A 211 -7.96 17.05 -8.28
N ALA A 212 -7.25 15.92 -8.38
CA ALA A 212 -5.79 15.89 -8.33
C ALA A 212 -5.14 16.10 -9.70
N GLY A 213 -5.94 16.20 -10.78
CA GLY A 213 -5.50 16.49 -12.14
C GLY A 213 -5.12 15.26 -12.95
N THR A 214 -4.88 15.48 -14.25
CA THR A 214 -4.42 14.42 -15.17
C THR A 214 -2.90 14.33 -15.15
N ARG A 215 -2.37 13.11 -14.93
CA ARG A 215 -0.94 12.87 -14.76
C ARG A 215 -0.45 11.75 -15.69
N TRP A 216 0.84 11.80 -16.04
CA TRP A 216 1.49 10.67 -16.67
C TRP A 216 1.65 9.53 -15.68
N ALA A 217 1.39 8.31 -16.12
CA ALA A 217 1.54 7.08 -15.34
C ALA A 217 2.25 6.01 -16.18
N GLY A 218 2.95 5.10 -15.50
CA GLY A 218 3.66 3.97 -16.11
C GLY A 218 3.46 2.71 -15.26
N TYR A 219 3.76 1.55 -15.82
CA TYR A 219 3.58 0.26 -15.16
C TYR A 219 4.44 0.13 -13.91
N VAL A 220 3.89 -0.44 -12.86
CA VAL A 220 4.59 -0.76 -11.61
C VAL A 220 4.20 -2.16 -11.17
N ASP A 221 5.19 -2.90 -10.68
CA ASP A 221 5.00 -4.24 -10.15
C ASP A 221 4.42 -4.18 -8.75
N VAL A 222 3.25 -4.80 -8.56
CA VAL A 222 2.52 -4.84 -7.28
C VAL A 222 1.81 -6.19 -7.11
N PRO A 223 1.46 -6.59 -5.87
CA PRO A 223 0.78 -7.86 -5.62
C PRO A 223 -0.53 -8.04 -6.39
N ASP A 224 -1.22 -6.97 -6.69
CA ASP A 224 -2.49 -6.93 -7.41
C ASP A 224 -2.42 -7.62 -8.77
N LEU A 225 -1.29 -7.49 -9.49
CA LEU A 225 -1.07 -8.10 -10.81
C LEU A 225 -1.13 -9.64 -10.77
N VAL A 226 -0.85 -10.24 -9.62
CA VAL A 226 -0.89 -11.69 -9.39
C VAL A 226 -2.18 -12.09 -8.68
N LEU A 227 -2.57 -11.34 -7.64
CA LEU A 227 -3.67 -11.74 -6.77
C LEU A 227 -5.03 -11.62 -7.45
N PHE A 228 -5.31 -10.56 -8.22
CA PHE A 228 -6.59 -10.41 -8.89
C PHE A 228 -6.85 -11.52 -9.92
N PRO A 229 -5.94 -11.85 -10.84
CA PRO A 229 -6.16 -12.97 -11.76
C PRO A 229 -6.32 -14.32 -11.06
N ALA A 230 -5.69 -14.51 -9.91
CA ALA A 230 -5.80 -15.75 -9.14
C ALA A 230 -7.17 -15.89 -8.44
N HIS A 231 -7.84 -14.76 -8.10
CA HIS A 231 -9.10 -14.76 -7.38
C HIS A 231 -10.33 -14.56 -8.27
N ASP A 232 -10.17 -13.98 -9.47
CA ASP A 232 -11.26 -13.80 -10.44
C ASP A 232 -10.83 -14.27 -11.83
N ALA A 233 -11.22 -15.49 -12.18
CA ALA A 233 -10.92 -16.10 -13.47
C ALA A 233 -11.60 -15.39 -14.68
N GLY A 234 -12.54 -14.49 -14.43
CA GLY A 234 -13.17 -13.65 -15.46
C GLY A 234 -12.26 -12.56 -16.00
N LEU A 235 -11.24 -12.18 -15.24
CA LEU A 235 -10.33 -11.12 -15.62
C LEU A 235 -9.42 -11.55 -16.78
N GLY A 236 -9.51 -10.82 -17.89
CA GLY A 236 -8.59 -10.91 -19.03
C GLY A 236 -7.49 -9.85 -19.00
N THR A 237 -7.68 -8.75 -18.27
CA THR A 237 -6.70 -7.67 -18.17
C THR A 237 -6.63 -7.16 -16.74
N VAL A 238 -5.42 -7.09 -16.19
CA VAL A 238 -5.15 -6.45 -14.89
C VAL A 238 -3.91 -5.58 -15.05
N ARG A 239 -4.06 -4.26 -14.86
CA ARG A 239 -2.98 -3.28 -14.96
C ARG A 239 -2.85 -2.49 -13.68
N PHE A 240 -1.62 -2.19 -13.31
CA PHE A 240 -1.31 -1.24 -12.26
C PHE A 240 -0.30 -0.22 -12.75
N GLN A 241 -0.59 1.04 -12.50
CA GLN A 241 0.25 2.17 -12.92
C GLN A 241 0.49 3.13 -11.75
N ALA A 242 1.67 3.75 -11.74
CA ALA A 242 1.96 4.85 -10.84
C ALA A 242 2.38 6.09 -11.62
N GLY A 243 1.98 7.25 -11.14
CA GLY A 243 2.32 8.54 -11.73
C GLY A 243 3.00 9.47 -10.74
N LEU A 244 3.85 10.37 -11.23
CA LEU A 244 4.34 11.52 -10.47
C LEU A 244 3.60 12.77 -10.92
N GLU A 245 3.30 13.66 -9.97
CA GLU A 245 2.58 14.90 -10.26
C GLU A 245 3.35 15.81 -11.22
N VAL A 246 4.67 15.95 -10.99
CA VAL A 246 5.54 16.75 -11.85
C VAL A 246 5.93 15.92 -13.07
N ALA A 247 5.38 16.29 -14.24
CA ALA A 247 5.57 15.56 -15.49
C ALA A 247 7.05 15.35 -15.85
N ALA A 248 7.91 16.34 -15.60
CA ALA A 248 9.35 16.23 -15.88
C ALA A 248 10.01 15.09 -15.10
N PHE A 249 9.62 14.88 -13.82
CA PHE A 249 10.16 13.78 -13.03
C PHE A 249 9.64 12.43 -13.55
N HIS A 250 8.36 12.35 -13.93
CA HIS A 250 7.80 11.11 -14.47
C HIS A 250 8.47 10.75 -15.80
N LEU A 251 8.58 11.70 -16.73
CA LEU A 251 9.22 11.50 -18.03
C LEU A 251 10.72 11.20 -17.89
N GLY A 252 11.38 11.77 -16.87
CA GLY A 252 12.77 11.42 -16.52
C GLY A 252 12.91 9.96 -16.09
N LEU A 253 12.01 9.45 -15.25
CA LEU A 253 12.00 8.02 -14.87
C LEU A 253 11.65 7.12 -16.05
N TRP A 254 10.70 7.53 -16.89
CA TRP A 254 10.37 6.83 -18.12
C TRP A 254 11.59 6.71 -19.05
N ALA A 255 12.31 7.81 -19.29
CA ALA A 255 13.53 7.78 -20.09
C ALA A 255 14.63 6.90 -19.45
N ALA A 256 14.82 7.01 -18.14
CA ALA A 256 15.78 6.19 -17.40
C ALA A 256 15.41 4.69 -17.44
N SER A 257 14.12 4.35 -17.54
CA SER A 257 13.67 2.96 -17.66
C SER A 257 14.23 2.24 -18.90
N TRP A 258 14.43 2.96 -20.01
CA TRP A 258 15.05 2.41 -21.21
C TRP A 258 16.53 2.11 -21.04
N ILE A 259 17.23 2.93 -20.25
CA ILE A 259 18.66 2.72 -19.92
C ILE A 259 18.81 1.46 -19.05
N VAL A 260 17.94 1.29 -18.05
CA VAL A 260 17.95 0.08 -17.21
C VAL A 260 17.55 -1.14 -18.03
N ARG A 261 16.50 -1.06 -18.82
CA ARG A 261 16.05 -2.13 -19.71
C ARG A 261 17.13 -2.57 -20.71
N SER A 262 17.98 -1.68 -21.19
CA SER A 262 19.08 -2.02 -22.10
C SER A 262 20.23 -2.75 -21.41
N GLY A 263 20.21 -2.87 -20.06
CA GLY A 263 21.27 -3.52 -19.28
C GLY A 263 22.50 -2.65 -18.98
N LEU A 264 22.53 -1.39 -19.48
CA LEU A 264 23.64 -0.45 -19.18
C LEU A 264 23.73 -0.10 -17.69
N VAL A 265 22.59 -0.07 -17.01
CA VAL A 265 22.50 0.13 -15.56
C VAL A 265 21.60 -0.94 -14.98
N ARG A 266 22.03 -1.60 -13.90
CA ARG A 266 21.25 -2.68 -13.28
C ARG A 266 20.03 -2.20 -12.50
N SER A 267 20.17 -1.08 -11.77
CA SER A 267 19.11 -0.51 -10.93
C SER A 267 19.41 0.94 -10.60
N LEU A 268 18.37 1.75 -10.45
CA LEU A 268 18.47 3.13 -9.99
C LEU A 268 18.31 3.26 -8.46
N ALA A 269 18.01 2.18 -7.73
CA ALA A 269 17.80 2.21 -6.28
C ALA A 269 18.96 2.86 -5.48
N PRO A 270 20.26 2.67 -5.82
CA PRO A 270 21.35 3.32 -5.13
C PRO A 270 21.33 4.87 -5.22
N LEU A 271 20.62 5.42 -6.21
CA LEU A 271 20.49 6.87 -6.39
C LEU A 271 19.39 7.49 -5.50
N ALA A 272 18.65 6.69 -4.74
CA ALA A 272 17.49 7.14 -3.95
C ALA A 272 17.81 8.33 -3.02
N PRO A 273 18.91 8.35 -2.24
CA PRO A 273 19.21 9.50 -1.38
C PRO A 273 19.45 10.79 -2.16
N THR A 274 20.12 10.71 -3.30
CA THR A 274 20.40 11.86 -4.17
C THR A 274 19.15 12.38 -4.85
N LEU A 275 18.35 11.48 -5.46
CA LEU A 275 17.12 11.87 -6.14
C LEU A 275 16.05 12.38 -5.17
N LEU A 276 15.99 11.84 -3.94
CA LEU A 276 15.13 12.40 -2.90
C LEU A 276 15.57 13.82 -2.50
N ARG A 277 16.86 14.08 -2.39
CA ARG A 277 17.38 15.43 -2.10
C ARG A 277 16.99 16.41 -3.20
N ILE A 278 17.17 16.02 -4.47
CA ILE A 278 16.72 16.81 -5.62
C ILE A 278 15.21 17.05 -5.56
N LYS A 279 14.42 16.01 -5.36
CA LYS A 279 12.95 16.09 -5.25
C LYS A 279 12.53 17.09 -4.16
N ARG A 280 13.20 17.08 -3.00
CA ARG A 280 12.92 18.01 -1.89
C ARG A 280 13.18 19.48 -2.28
N SER A 281 14.20 19.75 -3.08
CA SER A 281 14.46 21.11 -3.59
C SER A 281 13.37 21.62 -4.53
N PHE A 282 12.58 20.72 -5.10
CA PHE A 282 11.44 21.03 -5.99
C PHE A 282 10.06 20.70 -5.36
N ALA A 283 9.99 20.58 -4.03
CA ALA A 283 8.74 20.28 -3.34
C ALA A 283 7.64 21.33 -3.58
N GLY A 284 8.03 22.58 -3.85
CA GLY A 284 7.09 23.65 -4.22
C GLY A 284 6.53 23.59 -5.64
N LEU A 285 7.06 22.69 -6.50
CA LEU A 285 6.49 22.45 -7.83
C LEU A 285 5.41 21.35 -7.72
N GLY A 286 4.15 21.73 -7.69
CA GLY A 286 3.04 20.81 -7.56
C GLY A 286 2.19 21.10 -6.35
N SER A 287 1.47 20.09 -5.88
CA SER A 287 0.49 20.22 -4.80
C SER A 287 0.70 19.15 -3.72
N ASP A 288 -0.11 19.24 -2.70
CA ASP A 288 -0.27 18.22 -1.65
C ASP A 288 -1.35 17.18 -2.00
N ARG A 289 -1.91 17.25 -3.22
CA ARG A 289 -3.03 16.41 -3.68
C ARG A 289 -2.53 15.11 -4.28
N GLY A 290 -3.01 13.99 -3.75
CA GLY A 290 -2.79 12.67 -4.33
C GLY A 290 -4.11 12.03 -4.74
N GLY A 291 -4.03 11.01 -5.60
CA GLY A 291 -5.20 10.26 -6.04
C GLY A 291 -4.93 8.78 -6.27
N MET A 292 -5.99 7.99 -6.16
CA MET A 292 -6.05 6.59 -6.55
C MET A 292 -7.30 6.37 -7.39
N VAL A 293 -7.14 5.66 -8.49
CA VAL A 293 -8.23 5.29 -9.41
C VAL A 293 -8.29 3.77 -9.50
N VAL A 294 -9.49 3.21 -9.40
CA VAL A 294 -9.77 1.79 -9.67
C VAL A 294 -10.89 1.76 -10.70
N SER A 295 -10.57 1.33 -11.92
CA SER A 295 -11.53 1.20 -13.03
C SER A 295 -11.80 -0.27 -13.29
N MET A 296 -13.06 -0.67 -13.15
CA MET A 296 -13.57 -2.02 -13.34
C MET A 296 -14.45 -2.05 -14.58
N SER A 297 -14.13 -2.86 -15.58
CA SER A 297 -14.90 -2.93 -16.83
C SER A 297 -15.30 -4.36 -17.13
N GLY A 298 -16.50 -4.54 -17.64
CA GLY A 298 -17.04 -5.87 -17.98
C GLY A 298 -18.53 -5.84 -18.30
N THR A 299 -19.16 -7.01 -18.21
CA THR A 299 -20.59 -7.19 -18.39
C THR A 299 -21.30 -7.07 -17.04
N GLY A 300 -22.23 -6.14 -16.93
CA GLY A 300 -23.06 -5.96 -15.74
C GLY A 300 -24.03 -7.13 -15.52
N VAL A 301 -24.66 -7.16 -14.34
CA VAL A 301 -25.73 -8.15 -14.03
C VAL A 301 -26.99 -7.95 -14.88
N ASP A 302 -27.16 -6.75 -15.44
CA ASP A 302 -28.20 -6.38 -16.41
C ASP A 302 -27.88 -6.83 -17.86
N GLY A 303 -26.71 -7.41 -18.09
CA GLY A 303 -26.22 -7.84 -19.40
C GLY A 303 -25.58 -6.72 -20.24
N GLU A 304 -25.61 -5.47 -19.78
CA GLU A 304 -25.01 -4.34 -20.50
C GLU A 304 -23.52 -4.21 -20.14
N ARG A 305 -22.72 -3.74 -21.11
CA ARG A 305 -21.29 -3.48 -20.87
C ARG A 305 -21.10 -2.14 -20.18
N LYS A 306 -20.34 -2.12 -19.08
CA LYS A 306 -20.12 -0.92 -18.30
C LYS A 306 -18.74 -0.86 -17.69
N THR A 307 -18.36 0.36 -17.27
CA THR A 307 -17.21 0.64 -16.44
C THR A 307 -17.67 1.33 -15.16
N LEU A 308 -17.27 0.78 -14.02
CA LEU A 308 -17.30 1.47 -12.74
C LEU A 308 -15.92 2.05 -12.47
N ARG A 309 -15.85 3.36 -12.24
CA ARG A 309 -14.62 4.08 -11.92
C ARG A 309 -14.74 4.64 -10.51
N TRP A 310 -14.03 4.01 -9.58
CA TRP A 310 -13.86 4.53 -8.23
C TRP A 310 -12.62 5.43 -8.19
N LEU A 311 -12.78 6.60 -7.58
CA LEU A 311 -11.74 7.60 -7.46
C LEU A 311 -11.64 8.05 -6.01
N LEU A 312 -10.43 8.03 -5.46
CA LEU A 312 -10.06 8.65 -4.20
C LEU A 312 -9.15 9.85 -4.47
N VAL A 313 -9.47 10.99 -3.86
CA VAL A 313 -8.61 12.19 -3.86
C VAL A 313 -8.32 12.58 -2.42
N ALA A 314 -7.05 12.62 -2.07
CA ALA A 314 -6.57 13.13 -0.79
C ALA A 314 -5.96 14.52 -1.00
N ARG A 315 -6.31 15.47 -0.12
CA ARG A 315 -5.85 16.87 -0.12
C ARG A 315 -5.26 17.20 1.24
N SER A 316 -4.81 18.44 1.43
CA SER A 316 -4.34 18.97 2.72
C SER A 316 -3.20 18.12 3.33
N GLY A 317 -2.37 17.53 2.49
CA GLY A 317 -1.28 16.65 2.93
C GLY A 317 -1.73 15.30 3.48
N HIS A 318 -3.01 14.89 3.29
CA HIS A 318 -3.54 13.65 3.83
C HIS A 318 -3.27 12.41 2.96
N GLY A 319 -2.64 12.55 1.78
CA GLY A 319 -2.26 11.42 0.93
C GLY A 319 -1.51 10.30 1.67
N PRO A 320 -0.53 10.60 2.53
CA PRO A 320 0.23 9.59 3.28
C PRO A 320 -0.56 8.72 4.25
N TYR A 321 -1.79 9.11 4.61
CA TYR A 321 -2.67 8.31 5.44
C TYR A 321 -3.34 7.17 4.66
N VAL A 322 -3.50 7.29 3.34
CA VAL A 322 -4.20 6.29 2.53
C VAL A 322 -3.57 4.89 2.67
N PRO A 323 -2.23 4.71 2.59
CA PRO A 323 -1.62 3.41 2.83
C PRO A 323 -1.80 2.86 4.26
N ALA A 324 -2.14 3.70 5.23
CA ALA A 324 -2.33 3.29 6.61
C ALA A 324 -3.75 2.77 6.91
N LEU A 325 -4.75 3.08 6.06
CA LEU A 325 -6.16 2.82 6.37
C LEU A 325 -6.47 1.33 6.59
N ALA A 326 -5.92 0.45 5.77
CA ALA A 326 -6.15 -0.99 5.88
C ALA A 326 -5.55 -1.56 7.19
N SER A 327 -4.30 -1.19 7.51
CA SER A 327 -3.61 -1.65 8.71
C SER A 327 -4.27 -1.11 10.00
N VAL A 328 -4.72 0.15 10.00
CA VAL A 328 -5.42 0.76 11.14
C VAL A 328 -6.79 0.12 11.36
N ALA A 329 -7.58 -0.06 10.30
CA ALA A 329 -8.89 -0.71 10.39
C ALA A 329 -8.76 -2.15 10.93
N LEU A 330 -7.77 -2.91 10.45
CA LEU A 330 -7.53 -4.27 10.92
C LEU A 330 -7.04 -4.30 12.38
N ALA A 331 -6.15 -3.37 12.76
CA ALA A 331 -5.67 -3.24 14.13
C ALA A 331 -6.80 -2.94 15.13
N ARG A 332 -7.74 -2.05 14.78
CA ARG A 332 -8.93 -1.76 15.62
C ARG A 332 -9.86 -2.96 15.72
N ARG A 333 -10.05 -3.71 14.64
CA ARG A 333 -10.85 -4.95 14.67
C ARG A 333 -10.24 -6.00 15.59
N LEU A 334 -8.89 -6.13 15.59
CA LEU A 334 -8.18 -6.99 16.55
C LEU A 334 -8.34 -6.50 18.00
N ALA A 335 -8.12 -5.21 18.23
CA ALA A 335 -8.23 -4.62 19.56
C ALA A 335 -9.65 -4.71 20.16
N SER A 336 -10.68 -4.69 19.33
CA SER A 336 -12.09 -4.83 19.75
C SER A 336 -12.60 -6.27 19.76
N GLY A 337 -11.77 -7.26 19.38
CA GLY A 337 -12.18 -8.68 19.30
C GLY A 337 -13.11 -9.00 18.13
N LEU A 338 -13.32 -8.07 17.20
CA LEU A 338 -14.14 -8.27 16.00
C LEU A 338 -13.40 -9.06 14.90
N GLU A 339 -12.08 -9.19 15.03
CA GLU A 339 -11.27 -9.98 14.12
C GLU A 339 -10.86 -11.29 14.80
N THR A 340 -11.43 -12.38 14.32
CA THR A 340 -11.24 -13.72 14.90
C THR A 340 -10.46 -14.66 14.00
N ARG A 341 -10.12 -14.24 12.76
CA ARG A 341 -9.31 -15.06 11.85
C ARG A 341 -7.92 -15.31 12.43
N ARG A 342 -7.37 -16.47 12.08
CA ARG A 342 -6.02 -16.91 12.46
C ARG A 342 -5.30 -17.40 11.21
N GLY A 343 -3.97 -17.47 11.31
CA GLY A 343 -3.13 -17.89 10.19
C GLY A 343 -2.46 -16.71 9.48
N ALA A 344 -1.79 -16.98 8.38
CA ALA A 344 -1.06 -15.98 7.59
C ALA A 344 -1.72 -15.75 6.22
N HIS A 345 -2.02 -14.49 5.92
CA HIS A 345 -2.80 -14.09 4.75
C HIS A 345 -2.18 -12.88 4.03
N ALA A 346 -2.36 -12.82 2.69
CA ALA A 346 -2.27 -11.54 1.99
C ALA A 346 -3.49 -10.68 2.37
N CYS A 347 -3.33 -9.37 2.48
CA CYS A 347 -4.43 -8.43 2.75
C CYS A 347 -5.28 -8.22 1.49
N PHE A 348 -5.91 -9.29 1.00
CA PHE A 348 -6.73 -9.27 -0.21
C PHE A 348 -8.17 -9.61 0.17
N GLY A 349 -9.07 -8.61 0.07
CA GLY A 349 -10.47 -8.76 0.46
C GLY A 349 -10.71 -9.00 1.97
N LEU A 350 -9.68 -8.82 2.81
CA LEU A 350 -9.76 -9.11 4.25
C LEU A 350 -10.50 -8.03 5.05
N VAL A 351 -10.42 -6.79 4.63
CA VAL A 351 -11.04 -5.64 5.31
C VAL A 351 -11.99 -4.95 4.32
N GLY A 352 -13.22 -4.69 4.75
CA GLY A 352 -14.21 -4.00 3.89
C GLY A 352 -13.85 -2.54 3.66
N LEU A 353 -14.22 -2.00 2.49
CA LEU A 353 -13.95 -0.62 2.10
C LEU A 353 -14.51 0.38 3.11
N ASP A 354 -15.74 0.20 3.58
CA ASP A 354 -16.38 1.10 4.54
C ASP A 354 -15.61 1.17 5.86
N ALA A 355 -15.04 0.05 6.33
CA ALA A 355 -14.23 0.04 7.54
C ALA A 355 -12.93 0.82 7.36
N MET A 356 -12.29 0.72 6.18
CA MET A 356 -11.10 1.51 5.86
C MET A 356 -11.42 3.00 5.74
N LEU A 357 -12.50 3.35 5.04
CA LEU A 357 -12.90 4.76 4.85
C LEU A 357 -13.39 5.40 6.16
N ALA A 358 -13.90 4.60 7.11
CA ALA A 358 -14.24 5.09 8.44
C ALA A 358 -13.03 5.69 9.17
N GLU A 359 -11.83 5.13 8.96
CA GLU A 359 -10.58 5.65 9.52
C GLU A 359 -10.17 7.01 8.92
N ALA A 360 -10.68 7.32 7.73
CA ALA A 360 -10.38 8.56 7.02
C ALA A 360 -11.40 9.69 7.24
N ARG A 361 -12.49 9.49 8.01
CA ARG A 361 -13.61 10.46 8.14
C ARG A 361 -13.21 11.85 8.59
N HIS A 362 -12.11 11.99 9.31
CA HIS A 362 -11.59 13.26 9.82
C HIS A 362 -10.46 13.84 8.96
N LEU A 363 -10.17 13.20 7.83
CA LEU A 363 -9.16 13.59 6.86
C LEU A 363 -9.82 14.21 5.63
N ASP A 364 -9.11 15.09 4.94
CA ASP A 364 -9.56 15.64 3.66
C ASP A 364 -9.32 14.62 2.53
N ILE A 365 -10.08 13.53 2.61
CA ILE A 365 -10.08 12.43 1.64
C ILE A 365 -11.51 12.26 1.14
N ALA A 366 -11.70 12.41 -0.17
CA ALA A 366 -12.98 12.24 -0.83
C ALA A 366 -12.95 11.06 -1.78
N CYS A 367 -14.03 10.27 -1.79
CA CYS A 367 -14.21 9.18 -2.73
C CYS A 367 -15.45 9.43 -3.59
N THR A 368 -15.35 9.10 -4.87
CA THR A 368 -16.48 9.15 -5.81
C THR A 368 -16.53 7.85 -6.62
N LEU A 369 -17.73 7.46 -7.02
CA LEU A 369 -17.98 6.33 -7.91
C LEU A 369 -18.72 6.86 -9.14
N GLU A 370 -18.19 6.61 -10.32
CA GLU A 370 -18.80 6.94 -11.59
C GLU A 370 -19.11 5.64 -12.35
N GLU A 371 -20.31 5.55 -12.90
CA GLU A 371 -20.69 4.48 -13.82
C GLU A 371 -20.79 5.04 -15.23
N LYS A 372 -20.17 4.38 -16.20
CA LYS A 372 -20.23 4.76 -17.60
C LYS A 372 -20.54 3.52 -18.46
N PRO A 373 -21.49 3.63 -19.42
CA PRO A 373 -21.70 2.56 -20.39
C PRO A 373 -20.46 2.42 -21.29
N LEU A 374 -20.07 1.18 -21.59
CA LEU A 374 -19.07 0.90 -22.61
C LEU A 374 -19.74 0.71 -23.96
N PRO A 375 -19.31 1.39 -25.04
CA PRO A 375 -19.85 1.16 -26.37
C PRO A 375 -19.64 -0.30 -26.80
N ARG A 376 -20.65 -0.90 -27.44
CA ARG A 376 -20.55 -2.23 -28.05
C ARG A 376 -19.47 -2.16 -29.12
N GLY A 377 -18.39 -2.92 -29.03
CA GLY A 377 -17.31 -2.97 -30.03
C GLY A 377 -15.98 -2.31 -29.64
N ALA A 378 -15.80 -1.81 -28.41
CA ALA A 378 -14.51 -1.31 -27.93
C ALA A 378 -13.55 -2.43 -27.49
N GLU A 379 -13.41 -3.49 -28.29
CA GLU A 379 -12.33 -4.46 -28.16
C GLU A 379 -11.11 -3.90 -28.89
N GLY A 380 -10.05 -3.54 -28.15
CA GLY A 380 -8.71 -3.41 -28.71
C GLY A 380 -8.24 -2.02 -29.12
N ALA A 381 -8.77 -0.91 -28.63
CA ALA A 381 -8.13 0.39 -28.82
C ALA A 381 -7.13 0.72 -27.71
N GLY A 382 -6.14 -0.16 -27.50
CA GLY A 382 -4.86 0.20 -26.92
C GLY A 382 -4.03 0.87 -28.01
N LYS A 383 -4.11 2.18 -28.16
CA LYS A 383 -3.16 2.92 -28.99
C LYS A 383 -1.78 2.80 -28.36
N ILE A 384 -0.86 2.37 -29.22
CA ILE A 384 0.59 2.25 -29.08
C ILE A 384 1.23 3.51 -28.50
#